data_90c40afc418424502fd939977c0496b9
#
_entry.id   90c40afc418424502fd939977c0496b9
#
_cell.length_a   1.000
_cell.length_b   1.000
_cell.length_c   1.000
_cell.angle_alpha   90.00
_cell.angle_beta   90.00
_cell.angle_gamma   90.00
#
_symmetry.space_group_name_H-M   'P 1'
#
loop_
_entity.id
_entity.type
_entity.pdbx_description
1 polymer ?
#
loop_
_entity_poly.entity_id
_entity_poly.type
_entity_poly.pdbx_seq_one_letter_code
_entity_poly.pdbx_strand_id
1 'polypeptide(L)'
;MRFSILSIFSFLTAVGPALAQSDYNVDVQKDIVILQSTRDYAAALAGARQAATKLGRPLKLAGYQPNKELGLSASQADCTGDGYDFPCYVPRGQGGAENSDYLSIEFSDGYTGFAKGYYIVVAALAPPNSVTLRQTLARVQRAYPAAYAKHTSVWFGCMH
;
A
#
# COMPACT_ATOMS: atom_id res chain seq x y z
N MET A 1 -73.38 35.64 -2.97
CA MET A 1 -72.49 35.05 -1.97
C MET A 1 -71.47 34.15 -2.72
N ARG A 2 -70.23 34.58 -2.87
CA ARG A 2 -69.16 33.82 -3.52
C ARG A 2 -68.17 33.43 -2.44
N PHE A 3 -68.05 32.09 -2.18
CA PHE A 3 -67.05 31.53 -1.26
C PHE A 3 -65.81 31.22 -2.06
N SER A 4 -64.69 31.91 -1.77
CA SER A 4 -63.38 31.57 -2.26
C SER A 4 -62.72 30.58 -1.30
N ILE A 5 -62.40 29.37 -1.80
CA ILE A 5 -61.63 28.36 -1.07
C ILE A 5 -60.15 28.63 -1.33
N LEU A 6 -59.43 28.96 -0.27
CA LEU A 6 -57.98 29.16 -0.29
C LEU A 6 -57.30 27.81 -0.02
N SER A 7 -56.71 27.20 -1.06
CA SER A 7 -55.93 25.98 -0.91
C SER A 7 -54.53 26.33 -0.44
N ILE A 8 -54.19 25.89 0.76
CA ILE A 8 -52.84 25.99 1.33
C ILE A 8 -52.07 24.74 0.88
N PHE A 9 -51.14 24.94 -0.01
CA PHE A 9 -50.14 23.91 -0.41
C PHE A 9 -49.01 23.87 0.63
N SER A 10 -49.02 22.84 1.51
CA SER A 10 -47.88 22.58 2.42
C SER A 10 -46.75 21.89 1.64
N PHE A 11 -45.66 22.62 1.42
CA PHE A 11 -44.42 22.01 0.93
C PHE A 11 -43.74 21.23 2.06
N LEU A 12 -43.78 19.92 2.00
CA LEU A 12 -42.95 19.04 2.83
C LEU A 12 -41.57 18.98 2.21
N THR A 13 -40.61 19.70 2.80
CA THR A 13 -39.19 19.55 2.47
C THR A 13 -38.67 18.26 3.12
N ALA A 14 -38.47 17.22 2.32
CA ALA A 14 -37.79 16.01 2.76
C ALA A 14 -36.29 16.33 2.91
N VAL A 15 -35.83 16.53 4.13
CA VAL A 15 -34.39 16.54 4.46
C VAL A 15 -33.93 15.09 4.43
N GLY A 16 -33.33 14.67 3.31
CA GLY A 16 -32.66 13.36 3.22
C GLY A 16 -31.47 13.31 4.18
N PRO A 17 -31.19 12.16 4.83
CA PRO A 17 -29.99 12.02 5.64
C PRO A 17 -28.77 12.22 4.74
N ALA A 18 -27.95 13.22 5.03
CA ALA A 18 -26.63 13.33 4.48
C ALA A 18 -25.83 12.11 4.96
N LEU A 19 -25.57 11.17 4.07
CA LEU A 19 -24.63 10.08 4.34
C LEU A 19 -23.28 10.77 4.56
N ALA A 20 -22.84 10.79 5.81
CA ALA A 20 -21.47 11.20 6.14
C ALA A 20 -20.52 10.29 5.34
N GLN A 21 -19.82 10.86 4.35
CA GLN A 21 -18.67 10.21 3.76
C GLN A 21 -17.68 10.01 4.90
N SER A 22 -17.51 8.76 5.34
CA SER A 22 -16.44 8.41 6.26
C SER A 22 -15.14 8.73 5.55
N ASP A 23 -14.38 9.68 6.08
CA ASP A 23 -13.01 9.93 5.65
C ASP A 23 -12.23 8.63 5.80
N TYR A 24 -11.98 7.94 4.68
CA TYR A 24 -11.10 6.79 4.61
C TYR A 24 -9.65 7.28 4.73
N ASN A 25 -9.27 7.75 5.90
CA ASN A 25 -7.93 8.18 6.24
C ASN A 25 -7.52 7.44 7.50
N VAL A 26 -7.17 6.17 7.37
CA VAL A 26 -6.88 5.29 8.50
C VAL A 26 -5.58 4.52 8.27
N ASP A 27 -4.82 4.33 9.33
CA ASP A 27 -3.71 3.41 9.36
C ASP A 27 -4.22 1.98 9.57
N VAL A 28 -3.98 1.11 8.60
CA VAL A 28 -4.37 -0.29 8.66
C VAL A 28 -3.18 -1.14 9.07
N GLN A 29 -3.39 -1.98 10.10
CA GLN A 29 -2.37 -2.90 10.58
C GLN A 29 -2.14 -4.03 9.57
N LYS A 30 -0.87 -4.30 9.27
CA LYS A 30 -0.42 -5.34 8.33
C LYS A 30 0.80 -6.06 8.88
N ASP A 31 0.97 -7.29 8.44
CA ASP A 31 2.24 -7.99 8.56
C ASP A 31 2.89 -8.11 7.18
N ILE A 32 4.19 -7.85 7.11
CA ILE A 32 4.97 -7.83 5.88
C ILE A 32 6.05 -8.92 5.94
N VAL A 33 6.11 -9.79 4.93
CA VAL A 33 7.13 -10.84 4.81
C VAL A 33 8.33 -10.30 4.06
N ILE A 34 9.49 -10.32 4.72
CA ILE A 34 10.74 -9.74 4.25
C ILE A 34 11.75 -10.86 3.99
N LEU A 35 12.37 -10.83 2.82
CA LEU A 35 13.42 -11.76 2.40
C LEU A 35 14.82 -11.23 2.68
N GLN A 36 14.99 -9.92 2.50
CA GLN A 36 16.27 -9.21 2.57
C GLN A 36 16.05 -7.75 2.97
N SER A 37 17.01 -7.20 3.69
CA SER A 37 17.11 -5.77 3.98
C SER A 37 18.55 -5.32 3.72
N THR A 38 18.73 -4.21 2.99
CA THR A 38 20.05 -3.64 2.68
C THR A 38 19.95 -2.14 2.46
N ARG A 39 21.06 -1.41 2.61
CA ARG A 39 21.13 0.02 2.28
C ARG A 39 21.51 0.28 0.81
N ASP A 40 21.87 -0.77 0.09
CA ASP A 40 22.27 -0.71 -1.31
C ASP A 40 21.12 -1.22 -2.20
N TYR A 41 20.60 -0.34 -3.06
CA TYR A 41 19.55 -0.70 -4.01
C TYR A 41 20.00 -1.76 -5.02
N ALA A 42 21.24 -1.71 -5.51
CA ALA A 42 21.73 -2.70 -6.46
C ALA A 42 21.74 -4.11 -5.83
N ALA A 43 22.14 -4.21 -4.56
CA ALA A 43 22.09 -5.46 -3.80
C ALA A 43 20.63 -5.92 -3.56
N ALA A 44 19.70 -4.99 -3.25
CA ALA A 44 18.28 -5.32 -3.13
C ALA A 44 17.70 -5.84 -4.45
N LEU A 45 18.04 -5.20 -5.58
CA LEU A 45 17.58 -5.58 -6.91
C LEU A 45 18.11 -6.97 -7.33
N ALA A 46 19.40 -7.22 -7.09
CA ALA A 46 19.99 -8.53 -7.35
C ALA A 46 19.33 -9.62 -6.52
N GLY A 47 19.13 -9.39 -5.21
CA GLY A 47 18.42 -10.31 -4.32
C GLY A 47 16.97 -10.54 -4.71
N ALA A 48 16.24 -9.49 -5.11
CA ALA A 48 14.85 -9.60 -5.55
C ALA A 48 14.73 -10.41 -6.86
N ARG A 49 15.63 -10.21 -7.83
CA ARG A 49 15.68 -11.00 -9.07
C ARG A 49 15.97 -12.47 -8.80
N GLN A 50 16.95 -12.75 -7.93
CA GLN A 50 17.25 -14.10 -7.50
C GLN A 50 16.05 -14.76 -6.80
N ALA A 51 15.36 -14.01 -5.94
CA ALA A 51 14.18 -14.49 -5.25
C ALA A 51 13.02 -14.76 -6.22
N ALA A 52 12.82 -13.92 -7.22
CA ALA A 52 11.80 -14.11 -8.25
C ALA A 52 12.01 -15.44 -8.99
N THR A 53 13.23 -15.72 -9.41
CA THR A 53 13.59 -17.00 -10.06
C THR A 53 13.42 -18.20 -9.11
N LYS A 54 13.97 -18.09 -7.89
CA LYS A 54 14.00 -19.21 -6.93
C LYS A 54 12.60 -19.58 -6.40
N LEU A 55 11.71 -18.60 -6.25
CA LEU A 55 10.36 -18.79 -5.76
C LEU A 55 9.32 -18.97 -6.88
N GLY A 56 9.71 -18.77 -8.15
CA GLY A 56 8.79 -18.81 -9.29
C GLY A 56 7.71 -17.70 -9.21
N ARG A 57 8.05 -16.51 -8.68
CA ARG A 57 7.11 -15.43 -8.45
C ARG A 57 7.50 -14.19 -9.25
N PRO A 58 6.55 -13.44 -9.81
CA PRO A 58 6.86 -12.21 -10.55
C PRO A 58 7.47 -11.15 -9.62
N LEU A 59 8.45 -10.40 -10.14
CA LEU A 59 9.00 -9.21 -9.50
C LEU A 59 8.34 -7.97 -10.13
N LYS A 60 7.68 -7.16 -9.30
CA LYS A 60 7.09 -5.89 -9.70
C LYS A 60 7.85 -4.74 -9.04
N LEU A 61 8.47 -3.90 -9.83
CA LEU A 61 9.21 -2.74 -9.37
C LEU A 61 8.39 -1.44 -9.43
N ALA A 62 7.19 -1.48 -10.01
CA ALA A 62 6.27 -0.36 -10.15
C ALA A 62 6.90 0.92 -10.77
N GLY A 63 7.95 0.76 -11.60
CA GLY A 63 8.67 1.90 -12.18
C GLY A 63 9.57 2.68 -11.22
N TYR A 64 9.62 2.30 -9.94
CA TYR A 64 10.42 2.99 -8.94
C TYR A 64 11.92 2.80 -9.16
N GLN A 65 12.65 3.92 -8.99
CA GLN A 65 14.09 4.01 -9.04
C GLN A 65 14.65 4.58 -7.72
N PRO A 66 15.94 4.35 -7.41
CA PRO A 66 16.57 4.96 -6.25
C PRO A 66 16.46 6.48 -6.29
N ASN A 67 16.04 7.07 -5.18
CA ASN A 67 15.96 8.51 -5.00
C ASN A 67 16.63 8.91 -3.69
N LYS A 68 17.35 10.07 -3.69
CA LYS A 68 18.11 10.50 -2.51
C LYS A 68 17.25 11.01 -1.38
N GLU A 69 16.05 11.53 -1.68
CA GLU A 69 15.16 12.14 -0.70
C GLU A 69 14.21 11.10 -0.08
N LEU A 70 13.56 10.29 -0.94
CA LEU A 70 12.54 9.34 -0.52
C LEU A 70 13.01 7.88 -0.53
N GLY A 71 14.29 7.62 -0.87
CA GLY A 71 14.84 6.28 -1.08
C GLY A 71 14.40 5.65 -2.40
N LEU A 72 13.12 5.68 -2.71
CA LEU A 72 12.53 5.29 -4.00
C LEU A 72 11.64 6.41 -4.54
N SER A 73 11.56 6.53 -5.86
CA SER A 73 10.60 7.41 -6.54
C SER A 73 10.23 6.86 -7.90
N ALA A 74 8.99 7.11 -8.31
CA ALA A 74 8.59 7.00 -9.71
C ALA A 74 9.27 8.09 -10.55
N SER A 75 9.14 8.02 -11.87
CA SER A 75 9.61 9.08 -12.75
C SER A 75 8.85 10.39 -12.51
N GLN A 76 9.42 11.53 -12.85
CA GLN A 76 8.73 12.81 -12.75
C GLN A 76 7.42 12.82 -13.56
N ALA A 77 7.42 12.19 -14.74
CA ALA A 77 6.22 12.10 -15.58
C ALA A 77 5.12 11.26 -14.92
N ASP A 78 5.48 10.14 -14.29
CA ASP A 78 4.51 9.28 -13.60
C ASP A 78 3.97 9.99 -12.35
N CYS A 79 4.83 10.60 -11.52
CA CYS A 79 4.38 11.36 -10.36
C CYS A 79 3.37 12.44 -10.75
N THR A 80 3.72 13.27 -11.75
CA THR A 80 2.85 14.36 -12.21
C THR A 80 1.56 13.81 -12.86
N GLY A 81 1.66 12.71 -13.61
CA GLY A 81 0.51 12.04 -14.23
C GLY A 81 -0.49 11.52 -13.20
N ASP A 82 0.00 11.07 -12.05
CA ASP A 82 -0.79 10.57 -10.92
C ASP A 82 -1.21 11.70 -9.94
N GLY A 83 -0.86 12.96 -10.23
CA GLY A 83 -1.23 14.12 -9.43
C GLY A 83 -0.34 14.38 -8.21
N TYR A 84 0.86 13.82 -8.18
CA TYR A 84 1.84 14.02 -7.10
C TYR A 84 2.97 14.97 -7.51
N ASP A 85 3.52 15.66 -6.52
CA ASP A 85 4.80 16.35 -6.68
C ASP A 85 5.94 15.33 -6.78
N PHE A 86 6.96 15.66 -7.59
CA PHE A 86 8.18 14.87 -7.68
C PHE A 86 9.19 15.31 -6.60
N PRO A 87 9.87 14.36 -5.91
CA PRO A 87 9.79 12.89 -6.03
C PRO A 87 8.57 12.32 -5.33
N CYS A 88 8.03 11.20 -5.84
CA CYS A 88 6.90 10.51 -5.23
C CYS A 88 7.14 9.00 -5.07
N TYR A 89 6.72 8.46 -3.94
CA TYR A 89 6.78 7.04 -3.64
C TYR A 89 5.56 6.62 -2.82
N VAL A 90 4.86 5.61 -3.29
CA VAL A 90 3.72 5.00 -2.59
C VAL A 90 4.12 3.60 -2.14
N PRO A 91 4.29 3.36 -0.84
CA PRO A 91 4.62 2.04 -0.30
C PRO A 91 3.55 1.00 -0.64
N ARG A 92 3.98 -0.23 -0.89
CA ARG A 92 3.06 -1.34 -1.11
C ARG A 92 2.08 -1.51 0.04
N GLY A 93 0.79 -1.65 -0.29
CA GLY A 93 -0.30 -1.78 0.68
C GLY A 93 -1.04 -0.49 0.96
N GLN A 94 -0.55 0.66 0.54
CA GLN A 94 -1.33 1.89 0.48
C GLN A 94 -2.35 1.82 -0.66
N GLY A 95 -3.51 2.44 -0.47
CA GLY A 95 -4.56 2.46 -1.50
C GLY A 95 -5.28 1.13 -1.73
N GLY A 96 -5.15 0.15 -0.85
CA GLY A 96 -5.99 -1.06 -0.87
C GLY A 96 -5.57 -2.18 -1.83
N ALA A 97 -4.41 -2.12 -2.46
CA ALA A 97 -3.89 -3.21 -3.31
C ALA A 97 -3.49 -4.42 -2.44
N GLU A 98 -4.45 -5.22 -2.04
CA GLU A 98 -4.25 -6.43 -1.24
C GLU A 98 -4.08 -7.67 -2.13
N ASN A 99 -3.31 -8.65 -1.62
CA ASN A 99 -3.21 -10.03 -2.12
C ASN A 99 -2.60 -10.26 -3.50
N SER A 100 -1.59 -9.50 -3.85
CA SER A 100 -0.84 -9.81 -5.05
C SER A 100 0.32 -10.77 -4.75
N ASP A 101 0.35 -11.89 -5.45
CA ASP A 101 1.41 -12.90 -5.35
C ASP A 101 2.65 -12.48 -6.15
N TYR A 102 3.29 -11.37 -5.76
CA TYR A 102 4.50 -10.84 -6.37
C TYR A 102 5.54 -10.45 -5.33
N LEU A 103 6.78 -10.33 -5.77
CA LEU A 103 7.87 -9.71 -5.03
C LEU A 103 7.96 -8.24 -5.38
N SER A 104 8.37 -7.42 -4.43
CA SER A 104 8.66 -5.99 -4.65
C SER A 104 9.91 -5.56 -3.91
N ILE A 105 10.48 -4.44 -4.29
CA ILE A 105 11.46 -3.71 -3.51
C ILE A 105 10.77 -2.48 -2.95
N GLU A 106 10.78 -2.37 -1.64
CA GLU A 106 10.17 -1.25 -0.92
C GLU A 106 11.25 -0.49 -0.14
N PHE A 107 10.95 0.77 0.23
CA PHE A 107 11.81 1.53 1.11
C PHE A 107 11.22 1.55 2.53
N SER A 108 12.05 1.23 3.50
CA SER A 108 11.61 0.99 4.88
C SER A 108 10.98 2.21 5.56
N ASP A 109 11.27 3.41 5.07
CA ASP A 109 10.74 4.66 5.61
C ASP A 109 9.23 4.81 5.38
N GLY A 110 8.68 4.11 4.39
CA GLY A 110 7.25 4.04 4.13
C GLY A 110 6.45 3.16 5.10
N TYR A 111 7.13 2.51 6.07
CA TYR A 111 6.49 1.56 6.99
C TYR A 111 6.77 1.93 8.45
N THR A 112 5.72 1.93 9.28
CA THR A 112 5.84 2.22 10.70
C THR A 112 6.60 1.10 11.42
N GLY A 113 7.47 1.49 12.35
CA GLY A 113 8.24 0.54 13.18
C GLY A 113 9.45 -0.08 12.51
N PHE A 114 9.79 0.33 11.28
CA PHE A 114 11.01 -0.11 10.60
C PHE A 114 12.21 0.79 10.92
N ALA A 115 13.40 0.19 10.92
CA ALA A 115 14.64 0.97 10.87
C ALA A 115 14.71 1.72 9.53
N LYS A 116 15.06 2.99 9.57
CA LYS A 116 15.05 3.87 8.40
C LYS A 116 16.23 3.66 7.46
N GLY A 117 16.02 3.95 6.18
CA GLY A 117 17.07 3.98 5.16
C GLY A 117 17.44 2.62 4.58
N TYR A 118 16.52 1.65 4.57
CA TYR A 118 16.75 0.32 3.99
C TYR A 118 15.84 0.06 2.81
N TYR A 119 16.39 -0.54 1.76
CA TYR A 119 15.63 -1.25 0.75
C TYR A 119 15.31 -2.64 1.27
N ILE A 120 14.05 -3.01 1.23
CA ILE A 120 13.55 -4.31 1.69
C ILE A 120 12.93 -5.08 0.53
N VAL A 121 13.30 -6.36 0.39
CA VAL A 121 12.67 -7.25 -0.59
C VAL A 121 11.47 -7.89 0.08
N VAL A 122 10.28 -7.56 -0.41
CA VAL A 122 9.00 -7.96 0.17
C VAL A 122 8.38 -9.09 -0.61
N ALA A 123 7.99 -10.16 0.09
CA ALA A 123 7.34 -11.33 -0.50
C ALA A 123 5.82 -11.33 -0.32
N ALA A 124 5.31 -10.73 0.74
CA ALA A 124 3.87 -10.63 0.99
C ALA A 124 3.58 -9.49 1.96
N LEU A 125 2.34 -9.02 1.89
CA LEU A 125 1.75 -8.09 2.84
C LEU A 125 0.29 -8.53 3.02
N ALA A 126 -0.14 -8.73 4.26
CA ALA A 126 -1.49 -9.22 4.56
C ALA A 126 -1.95 -8.76 5.95
N PRO A 127 -3.22 -8.90 6.30
CA PRO A 127 -3.71 -8.63 7.65
C PRO A 127 -2.90 -9.39 8.70
N PRO A 128 -2.72 -8.83 9.92
CA PRO A 128 -1.92 -9.44 10.98
C PRO A 128 -2.43 -10.85 11.30
N ASN A 129 -1.48 -11.74 11.54
CA ASN A 129 -1.76 -13.14 11.94
C ASN A 129 -2.66 -13.92 10.96
N SER A 130 -2.80 -13.47 9.71
CA SER A 130 -3.62 -14.18 8.72
C SER A 130 -3.04 -15.54 8.37
N VAL A 131 -3.91 -16.49 8.01
CA VAL A 131 -3.50 -17.84 7.57
C VAL A 131 -2.64 -17.74 6.32
N THR A 132 -3.04 -16.88 5.37
CA THR A 132 -2.32 -16.65 4.11
C THR A 132 -0.89 -16.17 4.36
N LEU A 133 -0.69 -15.24 5.31
CA LEU A 133 0.65 -14.74 5.64
C LEU A 133 1.53 -15.84 6.21
N ARG A 134 1.01 -16.62 7.18
CA ARG A 134 1.76 -17.74 7.79
C ARG A 134 2.14 -18.79 6.76
N GLN A 135 1.23 -19.15 5.85
CA GLN A 135 1.50 -20.09 4.77
C GLN A 135 2.55 -19.55 3.80
N THR A 136 2.46 -18.29 3.45
CA THR A 136 3.45 -17.62 2.57
C THR A 136 4.82 -17.59 3.26
N LEU A 137 4.90 -17.19 4.52
CA LEU A 137 6.15 -17.17 5.28
C LEU A 137 6.78 -18.57 5.34
N ALA A 138 6.00 -19.58 5.70
CA ALA A 138 6.50 -20.97 5.77
C ALA A 138 6.98 -21.49 4.40
N ARG A 139 6.30 -21.13 3.31
CA ARG A 139 6.73 -21.48 1.93
C ARG A 139 8.05 -20.78 1.58
N VAL A 140 8.14 -19.48 1.87
CA VAL A 140 9.32 -18.67 1.58
C VAL A 140 10.52 -19.13 2.40
N GLN A 141 10.35 -19.47 3.67
CA GLN A 141 11.42 -19.91 4.57
C GLN A 141 12.10 -21.22 4.13
N ARG A 142 11.45 -22.06 3.33
CA ARG A 142 12.10 -23.23 2.72
C ARG A 142 13.26 -22.85 1.80
N ALA A 143 13.16 -21.71 1.12
CA ALA A 143 14.19 -21.20 0.21
C ALA A 143 15.04 -20.09 0.84
N TYR A 144 14.49 -19.36 1.77
CA TYR A 144 15.08 -18.23 2.48
C TYR A 144 14.86 -18.38 3.99
N PRO A 145 15.66 -19.20 4.70
CA PRO A 145 15.46 -19.50 6.13
C PRO A 145 15.47 -18.26 7.03
N ALA A 146 16.18 -17.20 6.61
CA ALA A 146 16.24 -15.93 7.32
C ALA A 146 15.03 -15.00 7.06
N ALA A 147 14.08 -15.40 6.21
CA ALA A 147 12.89 -14.60 5.97
C ALA A 147 12.03 -14.52 7.24
N TYR A 148 11.44 -13.36 7.48
CA TYR A 148 10.62 -13.12 8.66
C TYR A 148 9.41 -12.25 8.32
N ALA A 149 8.40 -12.31 9.17
CA ALA A 149 7.29 -11.39 9.15
C ALA A 149 7.50 -10.27 10.17
N LYS A 150 7.13 -9.05 9.81
CA LYS A 150 7.19 -7.89 10.69
C LYS A 150 5.87 -7.14 10.66
N HIS A 151 5.42 -6.74 11.85
CA HIS A 151 4.23 -5.92 12.03
C HIS A 151 4.49 -4.48 11.64
N THR A 152 3.52 -3.86 10.96
CA THR A 152 3.57 -2.47 10.53
C THR A 152 2.15 -1.92 10.39
N SER A 153 2.02 -0.61 10.26
CA SER A 153 0.82 0.01 9.70
C SER A 153 1.12 0.61 8.34
N VAL A 154 0.14 0.58 7.46
CA VAL A 154 0.13 1.27 6.18
C VAL A 154 -1.06 2.21 6.13
N TRP A 155 -0.83 3.38 5.58
CA TRP A 155 -1.90 4.32 5.40
C TRP A 155 -2.88 3.83 4.32
N PHE A 156 -4.16 3.85 4.65
CA PHE A 156 -5.25 3.52 3.74
C PHE A 156 -6.16 4.74 3.63
N GLY A 157 -6.05 5.46 2.54
CA GLY A 157 -6.83 6.67 2.31
C GLY A 157 -7.00 6.93 0.82
N CYS A 158 -7.86 7.89 0.47
CA CYS A 158 -7.97 8.36 -0.89
C CYS A 158 -6.71 9.16 -1.22
N MET A 159 -5.96 8.71 -2.21
CA MET A 159 -4.90 9.47 -2.84
C MET A 159 -5.57 10.38 -3.87
N HIS A 160 -5.59 11.68 -3.61
CA HIS A 160 -6.14 12.71 -4.50
C HIS A 160 -5.02 13.49 -5.16
#